data_5b58b98f1191ed5e3318cd2e0ee3384c
#
_entry.id   5b58b98f1191ed5e3318cd2e0ee3384c
#
_cell.length_a   1.000
_cell.length_b   1.000
_cell.length_c   1.000
_cell.angle_alpha   90.00
_cell.angle_beta   90.00
_cell.angle_gamma   90.00
#
_symmetry.space_group_name_H-M   'P 1'
#
loop_
_entity.id
_entity.type
_entity.pdbx_description
1 polymer ?
#
loop_
_entity_poly.entity_id
_entity_poly.type
_entity_poly.pdbx_seq_one_letter_code
_entity_poly.pdbx_strand_id
1 'polypeptide(L)'
;HKSSVGKQTLTQFQTFSAALAAAMGTGNIVGVATAMVSGGPGALVWMWISALFGITSKFSECMLAIKYREVNAKGEISGGPMYTMKKALKHKRFGSGLGWLFAFFAVVASFGIGNMTQANSIASSMNETFHINPIIIGVILTILALMIIIGGIKSISKISAIVVPFMAIFYVLAGLIVIIGNISNVPEGLREIFTMAFSMKSVSGGVLGTVVASMTNAMRFGVARGCFSNEAGMGSAAITAAAATTDNPVRQGYINMTGTFWDTIVVCTITGLVIASSGVIGKTSTTTEGSYVITSEAEDTLALTHEEKGKMVTTEYTVTYQDGTLTLSGGAEDIVLTPYADASDSEAFAKLQHQPDSLEAVYENGAITGAWTSGCNAYIFDEDGTYYYEEAYTGSALTIKAFETVLGKAGAWLVTIGIALFAFSTILGWEYHGEKAFEYLFHSHKYNMIYRIIFSLVVYIGATTSLDLAWNFSDIANALMAIPNLICLL
;
A
#
# COMPACT_ATOMS: atom_id res chain seq x y z
N HIS A 1 -6.03 39.50 3.32
CA HIS A 1 -5.42 39.63 4.67
C HIS A 1 -4.11 38.88 4.68
N LYS A 2 -2.96 39.59 4.67
CA LYS A 2 -1.65 39.02 4.95
C LYS A 2 -1.61 38.84 6.46
N SER A 3 -1.70 37.59 6.95
CA SER A 3 -1.46 37.31 8.34
C SER A 3 0.04 37.51 8.65
N SER A 4 0.33 38.17 9.75
CA SER A 4 1.67 38.45 10.26
C SER A 4 2.38 37.23 10.85
N VAL A 5 1.91 36.03 10.58
CA VAL A 5 2.35 34.78 11.19
C VAL A 5 3.42 34.11 10.32
N GLY A 6 4.71 34.26 10.75
CA GLY A 6 5.85 33.50 10.25
C GLY A 6 6.40 33.92 8.88
N LYS A 7 7.72 33.70 8.68
CA LYS A 7 8.44 34.03 7.42
C LYS A 7 8.27 32.98 6.31
N GLN A 8 7.74 31.80 6.59
CA GLN A 8 7.58 30.69 5.66
C GLN A 8 6.12 30.24 5.55
N THR A 9 5.25 31.13 5.11
CA THR A 9 3.87 30.81 4.85
C THR A 9 3.71 30.36 3.39
N LEU A 10 2.96 29.25 3.19
CA LEU A 10 2.57 28.73 1.89
C LEU A 10 1.15 29.16 1.57
N THR A 11 0.82 29.31 0.29
CA THR A 11 -0.57 29.51 -0.10
C THR A 11 -1.42 28.30 0.32
N GLN A 12 -2.71 28.49 0.49
CA GLN A 12 -3.64 27.39 0.82
C GLN A 12 -3.58 26.27 -0.23
N PHE A 13 -3.43 26.61 -1.51
CA PHE A 13 -3.26 25.64 -2.58
C PHE A 13 -1.94 24.86 -2.47
N GLN A 14 -0.83 25.54 -2.16
CA GLN A 14 0.46 24.87 -1.97
C GLN A 14 0.46 23.93 -0.77
N THR A 15 -0.16 24.33 0.35
CA THR A 15 -0.28 23.44 1.52
C THR A 15 -1.22 22.28 1.27
N PHE A 16 -2.32 22.51 0.56
CA PHE A 16 -3.23 21.45 0.14
C PHE A 16 -2.53 20.46 -0.80
N SER A 17 -1.83 20.97 -1.82
CA SER A 17 -1.08 20.13 -2.76
C SER A 17 0.05 19.34 -2.07
N ALA A 18 0.74 19.95 -1.10
CA ALA A 18 1.77 19.25 -0.33
C ALA A 18 1.19 18.18 0.61
N ALA A 19 0.04 18.45 1.23
CA ALA A 19 -0.68 17.44 2.02
C ALA A 19 -1.24 16.32 1.15
N LEU A 20 -1.73 16.65 -0.04
CA LEU A 20 -2.23 15.68 -1.00
C LEU A 20 -1.08 14.86 -1.61
N ALA A 21 0.10 15.49 -1.84
CA ALA A 21 1.29 14.79 -2.27
C ALA A 21 1.73 13.70 -1.29
N ALA A 22 1.65 13.98 0.01
CA ALA A 22 1.96 12.98 1.03
C ALA A 22 0.97 11.81 1.03
N ALA A 23 -0.32 12.08 0.85
CA ALA A 23 -1.38 11.08 0.87
C ALA A 23 -1.46 10.29 -0.44
N MET A 24 -1.48 10.97 -1.59
CA MET A 24 -1.60 10.33 -2.92
C MET A 24 -0.29 9.65 -3.33
N GLY A 25 -0.11 8.43 -2.87
CA GLY A 25 1.08 7.62 -3.10
C GLY A 25 0.76 6.23 -3.68
N THR A 26 1.57 5.26 -3.30
CA THR A 26 1.36 3.86 -3.69
C THR A 26 0.05 3.29 -3.15
N GLY A 27 -0.50 3.85 -2.07
CA GLY A 27 -1.79 3.46 -1.50
C GLY A 27 -2.94 3.47 -2.51
N ASN A 28 -2.95 4.44 -3.42
CA ASN A 28 -3.99 4.61 -4.43
C ASN A 28 -3.93 3.61 -5.58
N ILE A 29 -2.78 2.98 -5.82
CA ILE A 29 -2.53 2.08 -6.94
C ILE A 29 -2.22 0.69 -6.39
N VAL A 30 -1.06 0.52 -5.76
CA VAL A 30 -0.56 -0.74 -5.20
C VAL A 30 -1.41 -1.17 -3.99
N GLY A 31 -1.78 -0.22 -3.12
CA GLY A 31 -2.60 -0.49 -1.94
C GLY A 31 -4.01 -0.98 -2.28
N VAL A 32 -4.65 -0.39 -3.30
CA VAL A 32 -5.97 -0.86 -3.78
C VAL A 32 -5.85 -2.27 -4.34
N ALA A 33 -4.84 -2.54 -5.18
CA ALA A 33 -4.60 -3.86 -5.73
C ALA A 33 -4.38 -4.91 -4.64
N THR A 34 -3.54 -4.60 -3.64
CA THR A 34 -3.31 -5.47 -2.48
C THR A 34 -4.58 -5.70 -1.67
N ALA A 35 -5.40 -4.65 -1.44
CA ALA A 35 -6.67 -4.80 -0.74
C ALA A 35 -7.63 -5.74 -1.46
N MET A 36 -7.72 -5.62 -2.80
CA MET A 36 -8.62 -6.44 -3.61
C MET A 36 -8.16 -7.89 -3.74
N VAL A 37 -6.87 -8.17 -3.65
CA VAL A 37 -6.36 -9.55 -3.61
C VAL A 37 -6.59 -10.17 -2.24
N SER A 38 -6.16 -9.50 -1.16
CA SER A 38 -6.19 -10.07 0.19
C SER A 38 -7.58 -10.03 0.84
N GLY A 39 -8.41 -9.05 0.48
CA GLY A 39 -9.76 -8.85 1.04
C GLY A 39 -10.89 -9.15 0.06
N GLY A 40 -10.57 -9.52 -1.17
CA GLY A 40 -11.52 -9.60 -2.28
C GLY A 40 -11.93 -8.24 -2.83
N PRO A 41 -12.59 -8.19 -4.02
CA PRO A 41 -13.07 -6.95 -4.63
C PRO A 41 -13.93 -6.08 -3.70
N GLY A 42 -14.62 -6.69 -2.74
CA GLY A 42 -15.43 -6.00 -1.73
C GLY A 42 -14.65 -5.07 -0.79
N ALA A 43 -13.34 -5.22 -0.70
CA ALA A 43 -12.48 -4.31 0.07
C ALA A 43 -12.62 -2.85 -0.39
N LEU A 44 -12.91 -2.60 -1.66
CA LEU A 44 -13.13 -1.26 -2.19
C LEU A 44 -14.31 -0.53 -1.53
N VAL A 45 -15.41 -1.21 -1.23
CA VAL A 45 -16.54 -0.62 -0.49
C VAL A 45 -16.11 -0.19 0.90
N TRP A 46 -15.31 -0.98 1.58
CA TRP A 46 -14.82 -0.65 2.92
C TRP A 46 -13.77 0.47 2.90
N MET A 47 -13.03 0.64 1.80
CA MET A 47 -12.23 1.85 1.57
C MET A 47 -13.12 3.09 1.48
N TRP A 48 -14.25 3.04 0.74
CA TRP A 48 -15.19 4.16 0.66
C TRP A 48 -15.81 4.49 2.02
N ILE A 49 -16.26 3.48 2.77
CA ILE A 49 -16.81 3.66 4.12
C ILE A 49 -15.77 4.32 5.02
N SER A 50 -14.53 3.82 5.03
CA SER A 50 -13.41 4.42 5.76
C SER A 50 -13.17 5.87 5.39
N ALA A 51 -13.22 6.20 4.08
CA ALA A 51 -13.02 7.56 3.59
C ALA A 51 -14.14 8.51 4.04
N LEU A 52 -15.40 8.08 4.09
CA LEU A 52 -16.53 8.90 4.56
C LEU A 52 -16.32 9.34 6.02
N PHE A 53 -15.89 8.44 6.90
CA PHE A 53 -15.51 8.80 8.27
C PHE A 53 -14.23 9.65 8.29
N GLY A 54 -13.28 9.30 7.43
CA GLY A 54 -12.00 9.97 7.29
C GLY A 54 -12.11 11.45 6.91
N ILE A 55 -13.08 11.84 6.09
CA ILE A 55 -13.36 13.25 5.72
C ILE A 55 -13.54 14.11 6.97
N THR A 56 -14.31 13.63 7.95
CA THR A 56 -14.58 14.36 9.19
C THR A 56 -13.34 14.46 10.07
N SER A 57 -12.59 13.35 10.19
CA SER A 57 -11.32 13.34 10.93
C SER A 57 -10.32 14.31 10.33
N LYS A 58 -10.12 14.29 9.01
CA LYS A 58 -9.22 15.19 8.28
C LYS A 58 -9.59 16.66 8.47
N PHE A 59 -10.90 16.98 8.45
CA PHE A 59 -11.37 18.33 8.76
C PHE A 59 -10.93 18.78 10.14
N SER A 60 -11.20 17.95 11.16
CA SER A 60 -10.90 18.27 12.57
C SER A 60 -9.40 18.42 12.80
N GLU A 61 -8.59 17.53 12.28
CA GLU A 61 -7.13 17.54 12.37
C GLU A 61 -6.54 18.84 11.82
N CYS A 62 -6.92 19.21 10.61
CA CYS A 62 -6.37 20.38 9.93
C CYS A 62 -6.89 21.70 10.52
N MET A 63 -8.14 21.73 10.99
CA MET A 63 -8.69 22.86 11.72
C MET A 63 -7.92 23.11 13.02
N LEU A 64 -7.69 22.05 13.83
CA LEU A 64 -6.97 22.13 15.09
C LEU A 64 -5.50 22.50 14.89
N ALA A 65 -4.89 22.02 13.80
CA ALA A 65 -3.52 22.37 13.47
C ALA A 65 -3.31 23.89 13.26
N ILE A 66 -4.23 24.56 12.59
CA ILE A 66 -4.19 26.02 12.45
C ILE A 66 -4.41 26.72 13.78
N LYS A 67 -5.36 26.23 14.60
CA LYS A 67 -5.72 26.85 15.89
C LYS A 67 -4.58 26.81 16.91
N TYR A 68 -3.80 25.73 16.94
CA TYR A 68 -2.80 25.46 17.99
C TYR A 68 -1.35 25.55 17.50
N ARG A 69 -1.10 25.96 16.26
CA ARG A 69 0.25 26.12 15.69
C ARG A 69 1.13 27.10 16.49
N GLU A 70 2.42 26.98 16.33
CA GLU A 70 3.47 27.83 16.91
C GLU A 70 4.41 28.35 15.83
N VAL A 71 5.18 29.38 16.16
CA VAL A 71 6.28 29.88 15.34
C VAL A 71 7.58 29.50 16.02
N ASN A 72 8.47 28.78 15.33
CA ASN A 72 9.76 28.37 15.86
C ASN A 72 10.77 29.54 15.88
N ALA A 73 11.95 29.29 16.45
CA ALA A 73 13.03 30.29 16.57
C ALA A 73 13.51 30.86 15.21
N LYS A 74 13.28 30.16 14.09
CA LYS A 74 13.57 30.64 12.73
C LYS A 74 12.46 31.49 12.14
N GLY A 75 11.33 31.63 12.80
CA GLY A 75 10.12 32.24 12.28
C GLY A 75 9.34 31.34 11.33
N GLU A 76 9.59 30.03 11.35
CA GLU A 76 8.84 29.02 10.61
C GLU A 76 7.62 28.55 11.43
N ILE A 77 6.55 28.19 10.73
CA ILE A 77 5.37 27.64 11.39
C ILE A 77 5.60 26.17 11.70
N SER A 78 5.29 25.78 12.93
CA SER A 78 5.26 24.41 13.41
C SER A 78 3.90 24.12 14.03
N GLY A 79 3.27 23.03 13.61
CA GLY A 79 1.92 22.64 14.06
C GLY A 79 1.67 21.16 13.77
N GLY A 80 0.46 20.73 14.11
CA GLY A 80 0.05 19.35 13.95
C GLY A 80 -0.46 18.77 15.28
N PRO A 81 -0.79 17.46 15.32
CA PRO A 81 -1.39 16.82 16.48
C PRO A 81 -0.59 16.99 17.77
N MET A 82 0.76 16.89 17.73
CA MET A 82 1.62 17.06 18.90
C MET A 82 1.44 18.42 19.59
N TYR A 83 1.26 19.50 18.83
CA TYR A 83 0.98 20.83 19.38
C TYR A 83 -0.45 20.95 19.87
N THR A 84 -1.41 20.34 19.17
CA THR A 84 -2.81 20.28 19.58
C THR A 84 -2.96 19.56 20.92
N MET A 85 -2.38 18.38 21.06
CA MET A 85 -2.41 17.58 22.30
C MET A 85 -1.83 18.36 23.49
N LYS A 86 -0.66 18.98 23.31
CA LYS A 86 0.00 19.78 24.33
C LYS A 86 -0.85 20.97 24.79
N LYS A 87 -1.56 21.63 23.85
CA LYS A 87 -2.27 22.89 24.13
C LYS A 87 -3.75 22.71 24.45
N ALA A 88 -4.45 21.78 23.77
CA ALA A 88 -5.90 21.64 23.89
C ALA A 88 -6.32 20.83 25.10
N LEU A 89 -5.58 19.75 25.43
CA LEU A 89 -5.97 18.84 26.51
C LEU A 89 -5.91 19.52 27.89
N LYS A 90 -6.92 19.27 28.71
CA LYS A 90 -7.06 19.83 30.08
C LYS A 90 -5.87 19.47 30.97
N HIS A 91 -5.46 18.20 30.95
CA HIS A 91 -4.33 17.70 31.72
C HIS A 91 -3.03 17.90 30.94
N LYS A 92 -2.32 19.01 31.19
CA LYS A 92 -1.14 19.43 30.40
C LYS A 92 0.00 18.40 30.37
N ARG A 93 0.25 17.67 31.48
CA ARG A 93 1.26 16.61 31.53
C ARG A 93 0.89 15.45 30.61
N PHE A 94 -0.37 15.01 30.66
CA PHE A 94 -0.88 13.96 29.76
C PHE A 94 -0.81 14.41 28.30
N GLY A 95 -1.29 15.63 28.01
CA GLY A 95 -1.24 16.19 26.64
C GLY A 95 0.17 16.32 26.09
N SER A 96 1.15 16.70 26.93
CA SER A 96 2.56 16.78 26.51
C SER A 96 3.15 15.38 26.27
N GLY A 97 2.83 14.40 27.12
CA GLY A 97 3.26 13.01 26.93
C GLY A 97 2.67 12.37 25.68
N LEU A 98 1.36 12.60 25.45
CA LEU A 98 0.67 12.11 24.25
C LEU A 98 1.23 12.75 22.98
N GLY A 99 1.50 14.06 23.02
CA GLY A 99 2.13 14.80 21.92
C GLY A 99 3.57 14.32 21.61
N TRP A 100 4.34 13.98 22.65
CA TRP A 100 5.66 13.38 22.48
C TRP A 100 5.57 11.99 21.85
N LEU A 101 4.64 11.16 22.32
CA LEU A 101 4.41 9.82 21.79
C LEU A 101 3.97 9.87 20.31
N PHE A 102 3.04 10.77 19.99
CA PHE A 102 2.63 11.00 18.59
C PHE A 102 3.83 11.40 17.73
N ALA A 103 4.64 12.36 18.18
CA ALA A 103 5.78 12.82 17.40
C ALA A 103 6.82 11.71 17.19
N PHE A 104 7.06 10.88 18.21
CA PHE A 104 7.93 9.72 18.09
C PHE A 104 7.43 8.74 17.00
N PHE A 105 6.15 8.36 17.08
CA PHE A 105 5.57 7.45 16.09
C PHE A 105 5.47 8.09 14.70
N ALA A 106 5.26 9.40 14.60
CA ALA A 106 5.26 10.11 13.32
C ALA A 106 6.65 10.08 12.64
N VAL A 107 7.73 10.18 13.42
CA VAL A 107 9.10 9.99 12.89
C VAL A 107 9.30 8.55 12.40
N VAL A 108 8.86 7.55 13.17
CA VAL A 108 8.97 6.13 12.76
C VAL A 108 8.12 5.87 11.51
N ALA A 109 6.86 6.33 11.48
CA ALA A 109 5.96 6.16 10.35
C ALA A 109 6.48 6.83 9.07
N SER A 110 7.18 7.96 9.19
CA SER A 110 7.75 8.64 8.03
C SER A 110 8.78 7.78 7.27
N PHE A 111 9.52 6.93 7.97
CA PHE A 111 10.44 5.97 7.35
C PHE A 111 9.72 4.77 6.73
N GLY A 112 8.53 4.39 7.22
CA GLY A 112 7.71 3.33 6.67
C GLY A 112 6.87 3.79 5.49
N ILE A 113 5.64 4.27 5.78
CA ILE A 113 4.63 4.66 4.78
C ILE A 113 5.14 5.76 3.85
N GLY A 114 5.87 6.72 4.39
CA GLY A 114 6.36 7.88 3.65
C GLY A 114 7.63 7.63 2.84
N ASN A 115 8.33 6.52 3.06
CA ASN A 115 9.65 6.29 2.48
C ASN A 115 9.79 4.88 1.91
N MET A 116 9.99 3.87 2.76
CA MET A 116 10.34 2.51 2.33
C MET A 116 9.28 1.90 1.40
N THR A 117 8.00 1.98 1.75
CA THR A 117 6.90 1.43 0.93
C THR A 117 6.83 2.12 -0.43
N GLN A 118 7.05 3.44 -0.47
CA GLN A 118 7.02 4.22 -1.69
C GLN A 118 8.20 3.86 -2.61
N ALA A 119 9.41 3.84 -2.06
CA ALA A 119 10.63 3.51 -2.79
C ALA A 119 10.61 2.07 -3.32
N ASN A 120 10.12 1.12 -2.51
CA ASN A 120 9.94 -0.27 -2.90
C ASN A 120 8.98 -0.39 -4.09
N SER A 121 7.82 0.25 -4.03
CA SER A 121 6.83 0.19 -5.11
C SER A 121 7.33 0.80 -6.42
N ILE A 122 8.12 1.88 -6.37
CA ILE A 122 8.77 2.43 -7.56
C ILE A 122 9.77 1.41 -8.11
N ALA A 123 10.64 0.86 -7.27
CA ALA A 123 11.68 -0.07 -7.70
C ALA A 123 11.08 -1.35 -8.29
N SER A 124 10.04 -1.92 -7.66
CA SER A 124 9.34 -3.10 -8.15
C SER A 124 8.66 -2.84 -9.49
N SER A 125 7.89 -1.76 -9.64
CA SER A 125 7.21 -1.44 -10.89
C SER A 125 8.17 -1.14 -12.04
N MET A 126 9.30 -0.47 -11.76
CA MET A 126 10.37 -0.22 -12.74
C MET A 126 11.07 -1.50 -13.16
N ASN A 127 11.31 -2.41 -12.21
CA ASN A 127 11.88 -3.72 -12.52
C ASN A 127 10.92 -4.55 -13.38
N GLU A 128 9.65 -4.58 -13.04
CA GLU A 128 8.64 -5.36 -13.75
C GLU A 128 8.41 -4.85 -15.19
N THR A 129 8.36 -3.54 -15.38
CA THR A 129 8.05 -2.94 -16.70
C THR A 129 9.28 -2.77 -17.58
N PHE A 130 10.41 -2.36 -16.99
CA PHE A 130 11.63 -1.98 -17.75
C PHE A 130 12.83 -2.86 -17.44
N HIS A 131 12.70 -3.86 -16.58
CA HIS A 131 13.79 -4.74 -16.14
C HIS A 131 15.00 -3.99 -15.56
N ILE A 132 14.75 -2.83 -14.89
CA ILE A 132 15.80 -2.04 -14.28
C ILE A 132 16.07 -2.57 -12.88
N ASN A 133 17.33 -2.84 -12.57
CA ASN A 133 17.72 -3.34 -11.25
C ASN A 133 17.29 -2.38 -10.13
N PRO A 134 16.61 -2.86 -9.06
CA PRO A 134 16.18 -2.05 -7.92
C PRO A 134 17.29 -1.21 -7.26
N ILE A 135 18.54 -1.69 -7.26
CA ILE A 135 19.70 -0.97 -6.75
C ILE A 135 19.91 0.36 -7.51
N ILE A 136 19.81 0.32 -8.84
CA ILE A 136 20.00 1.52 -9.68
C ILE A 136 18.88 2.53 -9.39
N ILE A 137 17.64 2.05 -9.30
CA ILE A 137 16.48 2.89 -8.98
C ILE A 137 16.65 3.50 -7.58
N GLY A 138 17.07 2.70 -6.59
CA GLY A 138 17.32 3.18 -5.22
C GLY A 138 18.34 4.31 -5.17
N VAL A 139 19.45 4.20 -5.90
CA VAL A 139 20.47 5.25 -5.99
C VAL A 139 19.90 6.53 -6.62
N ILE A 140 19.20 6.39 -7.75
CA ILE A 140 18.60 7.54 -8.46
C ILE A 140 17.59 8.26 -7.55
N LEU A 141 16.67 7.51 -6.94
CA LEU A 141 15.65 8.08 -6.04
C LEU A 141 16.26 8.78 -4.84
N THR A 142 17.31 8.20 -4.24
CA THR A 142 18.03 8.81 -3.11
C THR A 142 18.62 10.14 -3.47
N ILE A 143 19.30 10.23 -4.61
CA ILE A 143 19.91 11.48 -5.09
C ILE A 143 18.85 12.53 -5.39
N LEU A 144 17.78 12.16 -6.12
CA LEU A 144 16.68 13.06 -6.45
C LEU A 144 15.95 13.57 -5.20
N ALA A 145 15.66 12.67 -4.25
CA ALA A 145 15.04 13.03 -2.98
C ALA A 145 15.90 14.02 -2.21
N LEU A 146 17.20 13.73 -2.05
CA LEU A 146 18.12 14.59 -1.32
C LEU A 146 18.22 16.00 -1.93
N MET A 147 18.31 16.10 -3.27
CA MET A 147 18.39 17.40 -3.97
C MET A 147 17.16 18.27 -3.70
N ILE A 148 15.96 17.68 -3.63
CA ILE A 148 14.73 18.44 -3.41
C ILE A 148 14.53 18.75 -1.93
N ILE A 149 14.79 17.78 -1.06
CA ILE A 149 14.59 17.84 0.39
C ILE A 149 15.50 18.91 1.04
N ILE A 150 16.70 19.11 0.54
CA ILE A 150 17.60 20.17 1.04
C ILE A 150 16.92 21.54 0.98
N GLY A 151 16.09 21.81 -0.02
CA GLY A 151 15.33 23.06 -0.16
C GLY A 151 14.16 23.22 0.83
N GLY A 152 13.84 22.19 1.62
CA GLY A 152 12.78 22.17 2.61
C GLY A 152 11.39 22.36 2.03
N ILE A 153 10.42 22.71 2.90
CA ILE A 153 8.99 22.78 2.54
C ILE A 153 8.67 23.69 1.35
N LYS A 154 9.46 24.72 1.10
CA LYS A 154 9.25 25.62 -0.05
C LYS A 154 9.53 24.91 -1.37
N SER A 155 10.61 24.13 -1.44
CA SER A 155 10.95 23.32 -2.60
C SER A 155 9.91 22.22 -2.82
N ILE A 156 9.59 21.48 -1.77
CA ILE A 156 8.60 20.39 -1.78
C ILE A 156 7.24 20.91 -2.26
N SER A 157 6.71 21.98 -1.64
CA SER A 157 5.40 22.50 -1.98
C SER A 157 5.30 23.11 -3.39
N LYS A 158 6.39 23.67 -3.90
CA LYS A 158 6.46 24.18 -5.28
C LYS A 158 6.36 23.05 -6.29
N ILE A 159 7.06 21.94 -6.06
CA ILE A 159 7.02 20.76 -6.91
C ILE A 159 5.66 20.08 -6.80
N SER A 160 5.15 19.86 -5.58
CA SER A 160 3.85 19.24 -5.34
C SER A 160 2.69 20.00 -5.97
N ALA A 161 2.73 21.35 -5.99
CA ALA A 161 1.69 22.16 -6.58
C ALA A 161 1.56 21.98 -8.11
N ILE A 162 2.57 21.44 -8.77
CA ILE A 162 2.57 21.14 -10.21
C ILE A 162 2.33 19.64 -10.43
N VAL A 163 3.09 18.81 -9.73
CA VAL A 163 3.09 17.35 -9.95
C VAL A 163 1.77 16.72 -9.55
N VAL A 164 1.20 17.10 -8.39
CA VAL A 164 -0.01 16.45 -7.85
C VAL A 164 -1.23 16.61 -8.76
N PRO A 165 -1.62 17.82 -9.21
CA PRO A 165 -2.74 17.94 -10.14
C PRO A 165 -2.48 17.22 -11.47
N PHE A 166 -1.26 17.31 -11.99
CA PHE A 166 -0.89 16.65 -13.23
C PHE A 166 -1.02 15.12 -13.11
N MET A 167 -0.41 14.50 -12.08
CA MET A 167 -0.44 13.06 -11.91
C MET A 167 -1.86 12.53 -11.68
N ALA A 168 -2.68 13.27 -10.89
CA ALA A 168 -4.05 12.87 -10.61
C ALA A 168 -4.91 12.89 -11.87
N ILE A 169 -4.85 13.97 -12.66
CA ILE A 169 -5.60 14.07 -13.92
C ILE A 169 -5.14 13.02 -14.91
N PHE A 170 -3.81 12.87 -15.08
CA PHE A 170 -3.22 11.88 -15.97
C PHE A 170 -3.68 10.47 -15.64
N TYR A 171 -3.60 10.07 -14.36
CA TYR A 171 -3.98 8.74 -13.91
C TYR A 171 -5.49 8.48 -14.05
N VAL A 172 -6.33 9.45 -13.67
CA VAL A 172 -7.78 9.33 -13.79
C VAL A 172 -8.21 9.20 -15.26
N LEU A 173 -7.65 10.01 -16.16
CA LEU A 173 -7.96 9.91 -17.59
C LEU A 173 -7.54 8.54 -18.17
N ALA A 174 -6.37 8.06 -17.79
CA ALA A 174 -5.90 6.75 -18.22
C ALA A 174 -6.78 5.62 -17.70
N GLY A 175 -7.16 5.65 -16.43
CA GLY A 175 -8.08 4.68 -15.85
C GLY A 175 -9.46 4.71 -16.50
N LEU A 176 -10.00 5.90 -16.80
CA LEU A 176 -11.27 6.02 -17.53
C LEU A 176 -11.20 5.39 -18.93
N ILE A 177 -10.09 5.54 -19.65
CA ILE A 177 -9.90 4.88 -20.95
C ILE A 177 -9.98 3.36 -20.78
N VAL A 178 -9.34 2.80 -19.75
CA VAL A 178 -9.36 1.34 -19.51
C VAL A 178 -10.76 0.87 -19.10
N ILE A 179 -11.46 1.62 -18.23
CA ILE A 179 -12.83 1.30 -17.82
C ILE A 179 -13.77 1.32 -19.04
N ILE A 180 -13.65 2.31 -19.93
CA ILE A 180 -14.45 2.41 -21.16
C ILE A 180 -14.11 1.24 -22.10
N GLY A 181 -12.83 0.88 -22.24
CA GLY A 181 -12.40 -0.26 -23.04
C GLY A 181 -12.95 -1.61 -22.55
N ASN A 182 -13.13 -1.74 -21.23
CA ASN A 182 -13.71 -2.92 -20.58
C ASN A 182 -15.18 -2.72 -20.15
N ILE A 183 -15.93 -1.83 -20.81
CA ILE A 183 -17.27 -1.40 -20.37
C ILE A 183 -18.26 -2.56 -20.21
N SER A 184 -18.11 -3.63 -21.00
CA SER A 184 -18.94 -4.83 -20.92
C SER A 184 -18.78 -5.58 -19.60
N ASN A 185 -17.62 -5.50 -18.97
CA ASN A 185 -17.29 -6.21 -17.73
C ASN A 185 -17.54 -5.35 -16.48
N VAL A 186 -17.74 -4.04 -16.64
CA VAL A 186 -17.99 -3.11 -15.51
C VAL A 186 -19.21 -3.53 -14.67
N PRO A 187 -20.37 -3.93 -15.24
CA PRO A 187 -21.51 -4.37 -14.42
C PRO A 187 -21.19 -5.57 -13.54
N GLU A 188 -20.45 -6.55 -14.05
CA GLU A 188 -20.06 -7.74 -13.28
C GLU A 188 -19.04 -7.37 -12.21
N GLY A 189 -18.01 -6.59 -12.55
CA GLY A 189 -17.04 -6.09 -11.58
C GLY A 189 -17.68 -5.29 -10.44
N LEU A 190 -18.68 -4.45 -10.73
CA LEU A 190 -19.46 -3.76 -9.70
C LEU A 190 -20.26 -4.73 -8.85
N ARG A 191 -20.91 -5.74 -9.47
CA ARG A 191 -21.63 -6.77 -8.75
C ARG A 191 -20.72 -7.52 -7.77
N GLU A 192 -19.54 -7.93 -8.19
CA GLU A 192 -18.53 -8.57 -7.32
C GLU A 192 -18.13 -7.67 -6.17
N ILE A 193 -17.81 -6.39 -6.42
CA ILE A 193 -17.43 -5.41 -5.40
C ILE A 193 -18.51 -5.34 -4.31
N PHE A 194 -19.79 -5.17 -4.67
CA PHE A 194 -20.84 -5.04 -3.68
C PHE A 194 -21.23 -6.36 -3.02
N THR A 195 -21.24 -7.47 -3.75
CA THR A 195 -21.60 -8.78 -3.21
C THR A 195 -20.54 -9.26 -2.21
N MET A 196 -19.27 -9.14 -2.56
CA MET A 196 -18.17 -9.61 -1.70
C MET A 196 -17.93 -8.69 -0.50
N ALA A 197 -18.34 -7.43 -0.56
CA ALA A 197 -18.20 -6.50 0.57
C ALA A 197 -18.98 -6.95 1.82
N PHE A 198 -20.11 -7.64 1.64
CA PHE A 198 -21.05 -8.01 2.70
C PHE A 198 -21.30 -9.52 2.78
N SER A 199 -20.54 -10.33 2.06
CA SER A 199 -20.66 -11.79 2.11
C SER A 199 -20.22 -12.32 3.47
N MET A 200 -21.10 -13.08 4.13
CA MET A 200 -20.79 -13.79 5.37
C MET A 200 -20.11 -15.15 5.12
N LYS A 201 -20.10 -15.62 3.88
CA LYS A 201 -19.42 -16.85 3.47
C LYS A 201 -18.18 -16.49 2.67
N SER A 202 -17.15 -17.32 2.78
CA SER A 202 -16.03 -17.27 1.85
C SER A 202 -16.57 -17.52 0.44
N VAL A 203 -16.43 -16.53 -0.44
CA VAL A 203 -16.79 -16.68 -1.86
C VAL A 203 -15.47 -16.95 -2.56
N SER A 204 -15.33 -18.18 -3.03
CA SER A 204 -14.27 -18.55 -3.94
C SER A 204 -14.52 -17.85 -5.26
N GLY A 205 -13.70 -16.88 -5.62
CA GLY A 205 -13.86 -16.12 -6.86
C GLY A 205 -12.52 -15.91 -7.51
N GLY A 206 -12.31 -16.49 -8.67
CA GLY A 206 -11.12 -16.34 -9.49
C GLY A 206 -10.48 -17.68 -9.85
N VAL A 207 -9.61 -17.65 -10.85
CA VAL A 207 -8.95 -18.82 -11.44
C VAL A 207 -8.17 -19.67 -10.42
N LEU A 208 -7.78 -19.08 -9.28
CA LEU A 208 -7.04 -19.77 -8.21
C LEU A 208 -7.88 -20.01 -6.94
N GLY A 209 -9.19 -19.91 -6.96
CA GLY A 209 -10.09 -20.35 -5.87
C GLY A 209 -9.89 -19.72 -4.49
N THR A 210 -8.95 -18.84 -4.30
CA THR A 210 -8.41 -18.45 -3.00
C THR A 210 -8.54 -16.97 -2.63
N VAL A 211 -9.33 -16.20 -3.33
CA VAL A 211 -9.79 -14.94 -2.74
C VAL A 211 -10.83 -15.29 -1.69
N VAL A 212 -10.39 -15.59 -0.46
CA VAL A 212 -11.28 -15.80 0.69
C VAL A 212 -11.92 -14.45 1.02
N ALA A 213 -12.89 -14.07 0.20
CA ALA A 213 -13.68 -12.86 0.38
C ALA A 213 -14.72 -13.08 1.45
N SER A 214 -14.32 -13.01 2.71
CA SER A 214 -15.27 -12.81 3.80
C SER A 214 -15.45 -11.31 4.05
N MET A 215 -16.65 -10.90 4.51
CA MET A 215 -16.89 -9.53 4.96
C MET A 215 -15.80 -9.04 5.95
N THR A 216 -15.31 -9.91 6.82
CA THR A 216 -14.26 -9.60 7.79
C THR A 216 -12.94 -9.25 7.09
N ASN A 217 -12.53 -10.04 6.10
CA ASN A 217 -11.31 -9.75 5.34
C ASN A 217 -11.48 -8.50 4.47
N ALA A 218 -12.61 -8.37 3.77
CA ALA A 218 -12.91 -7.18 2.98
C ALA A 218 -12.85 -5.91 3.85
N MET A 219 -13.47 -5.94 5.04
CA MET A 219 -13.44 -4.84 5.99
C MET A 219 -12.01 -4.57 6.50
N ARG A 220 -11.29 -5.61 6.93
CA ARG A 220 -9.93 -5.48 7.47
C ARG A 220 -9.00 -4.81 6.46
N PHE A 221 -8.90 -5.39 5.27
CA PHE A 221 -8.00 -4.88 4.24
C PHE A 221 -8.50 -3.57 3.62
N GLY A 222 -9.81 -3.42 3.41
CA GLY A 222 -10.38 -2.19 2.87
C GLY A 222 -10.18 -0.99 3.80
N VAL A 223 -10.47 -1.13 5.10
CA VAL A 223 -10.25 -0.05 6.07
C VAL A 223 -8.76 0.25 6.23
N ALA A 224 -7.91 -0.79 6.35
CA ALA A 224 -6.47 -0.59 6.50
C ALA A 224 -5.88 0.16 5.29
N ARG A 225 -6.18 -0.27 4.07
CA ARG A 225 -5.67 0.38 2.85
C ARG A 225 -6.34 1.73 2.58
N GLY A 226 -7.59 1.92 2.98
CA GLY A 226 -8.27 3.23 2.96
C GLY A 226 -7.56 4.25 3.85
N CYS A 227 -7.29 3.90 5.11
CA CYS A 227 -6.53 4.74 6.04
C CYS A 227 -5.08 4.97 5.57
N PHE A 228 -4.44 3.94 5.01
CA PHE A 228 -3.10 4.06 4.43
C PHE A 228 -3.07 5.06 3.27
N SER A 229 -4.09 5.05 2.39
CA SER A 229 -4.16 5.93 1.23
C SER A 229 -4.44 7.38 1.64
N ASN A 230 -5.56 7.64 2.30
CA ASN A 230 -5.99 9.01 2.58
C ASN A 230 -5.41 9.62 3.87
N GLU A 231 -4.74 8.83 4.72
CA GLU A 231 -4.10 9.25 5.99
C GLU A 231 -5.06 9.93 6.99
N ALA A 232 -6.36 9.82 6.81
CA ALA A 232 -7.32 10.43 7.73
C ALA A 232 -7.34 9.68 9.07
N GLY A 233 -7.33 10.42 10.17
CA GLY A 233 -7.16 9.84 11.51
C GLY A 233 -5.72 9.66 11.96
N MET A 234 -4.76 9.78 11.03
CA MET A 234 -3.33 9.66 11.33
C MET A 234 -2.70 10.99 11.80
N GLY A 235 -3.30 12.13 11.45
CA GLY A 235 -2.80 13.45 11.85
C GLY A 235 -1.66 14.01 11.00
N SER A 236 -1.16 13.28 10.01
CA SER A 236 -0.06 13.67 9.12
C SER A 236 -0.35 14.95 8.35
N ALA A 237 -1.49 15.01 7.66
CA ALA A 237 -1.90 16.19 6.89
C ALA A 237 -2.03 17.47 7.73
N ALA A 238 -2.31 17.35 9.02
CA ALA A 238 -2.38 18.46 9.95
C ALA A 238 -1.03 19.19 10.09
N ILE A 239 0.09 18.45 9.98
CA ILE A 239 1.45 19.02 10.07
C ILE A 239 1.70 19.96 8.88
N THR A 240 1.35 19.54 7.67
CA THR A 240 1.48 20.38 6.48
C THR A 240 0.45 21.51 6.47
N ALA A 241 -0.81 21.24 6.84
CA ALA A 241 -1.87 22.22 6.90
C ALA A 241 -1.53 23.42 7.81
N ALA A 242 -0.79 23.19 8.90
CA ALA A 242 -0.36 24.23 9.81
C ALA A 242 0.45 25.34 9.13
N ALA A 243 1.17 25.04 8.06
CA ALA A 243 1.99 26.01 7.31
C ALA A 243 1.18 26.96 6.40
N ALA A 244 -0.15 26.80 6.30
CA ALA A 244 -1.00 27.61 5.45
C ALA A 244 -1.05 29.08 5.88
N THR A 245 -1.03 29.99 4.89
CA THR A 245 -1.27 31.43 5.09
C THR A 245 -2.75 31.69 5.30
N THR A 246 -3.26 31.38 6.47
CA THR A 246 -4.66 31.63 6.86
C THR A 246 -4.77 31.79 8.36
N ASP A 247 -5.69 32.65 8.81
CA ASP A 247 -6.06 32.81 10.22
C ASP A 247 -7.42 32.15 10.51
N ASN A 248 -8.04 31.55 9.50
CA ASN A 248 -9.32 30.86 9.65
C ASN A 248 -9.11 29.32 9.68
N PRO A 249 -9.18 28.71 10.88
CA PRO A 249 -8.99 27.26 11.03
C PRO A 249 -10.01 26.43 10.26
N VAL A 250 -11.28 26.85 10.29
CA VAL A 250 -12.40 26.15 9.63
C VAL A 250 -12.21 26.09 8.13
N ARG A 251 -11.76 27.21 7.51
CA ARG A 251 -11.48 27.26 6.08
C ARG A 251 -10.41 26.25 5.67
N GLN A 252 -9.34 26.14 6.45
CA GLN A 252 -8.28 25.16 6.16
C GLN A 252 -8.77 23.73 6.37
N GLY A 253 -9.61 23.48 7.38
CA GLY A 253 -10.27 22.18 7.57
C GLY A 253 -11.08 21.78 6.33
N TYR A 254 -11.94 22.66 5.80
CA TYR A 254 -12.72 22.40 4.57
C TYR A 254 -11.84 22.13 3.34
N ILE A 255 -10.75 22.86 3.18
CA ILE A 255 -9.84 22.63 2.05
C ILE A 255 -9.20 21.22 2.16
N ASN A 256 -8.63 20.88 3.33
CA ASN A 256 -7.90 19.63 3.47
C ASN A 256 -8.80 18.38 3.50
N MET A 257 -10.05 18.48 3.97
CA MET A 257 -10.96 17.31 3.96
C MET A 257 -11.28 16.85 2.53
N THR A 258 -11.27 17.77 1.55
CA THR A 258 -11.48 17.40 0.14
C THR A 258 -10.37 16.47 -0.38
N GLY A 259 -9.19 16.47 0.26
CA GLY A 259 -8.10 15.56 -0.07
C GLY A 259 -8.50 14.10 0.05
N THR A 260 -9.23 13.72 1.11
CA THR A 260 -9.73 12.35 1.30
C THR A 260 -10.71 11.94 0.19
N PHE A 261 -11.54 12.89 -0.28
CA PHE A 261 -12.45 12.65 -1.40
C PHE A 261 -11.67 12.38 -2.70
N TRP A 262 -10.75 13.27 -3.07
CA TRP A 262 -9.96 13.09 -4.30
C TRP A 262 -9.10 11.83 -4.25
N ASP A 263 -8.46 11.58 -3.12
CA ASP A 263 -7.59 10.42 -2.91
C ASP A 263 -8.37 9.10 -3.04
N THR A 264 -9.34 8.89 -2.18
CA THR A 264 -9.97 7.57 -2.04
C THR A 264 -11.25 7.45 -2.88
N ILE A 265 -12.16 8.43 -2.83
CA ILE A 265 -13.43 8.32 -3.57
C ILE A 265 -13.20 8.46 -5.09
N VAL A 266 -12.20 9.23 -5.51
CA VAL A 266 -11.91 9.37 -6.96
C VAL A 266 -10.81 8.38 -7.38
N VAL A 267 -9.58 8.56 -6.92
CA VAL A 267 -8.43 7.83 -7.48
C VAL A 267 -8.46 6.34 -7.13
N CYS A 268 -8.70 5.96 -5.86
CA CYS A 268 -8.80 4.54 -5.52
C CYS A 268 -9.98 3.84 -6.20
N THR A 269 -11.11 4.56 -6.41
CA THR A 269 -12.25 4.01 -7.15
C THR A 269 -11.89 3.72 -8.61
N ILE A 270 -11.18 4.63 -9.27
CA ILE A 270 -10.70 4.40 -10.65
C ILE A 270 -9.81 3.15 -10.69
N THR A 271 -8.83 3.03 -9.78
CA THR A 271 -7.96 1.85 -9.71
C THR A 271 -8.77 0.58 -9.47
N GLY A 272 -9.68 0.58 -8.49
CA GLY A 272 -10.50 -0.58 -8.16
C GLY A 272 -11.42 -1.01 -9.30
N LEU A 273 -12.05 -0.06 -10.01
CA LEU A 273 -12.89 -0.36 -11.17
C LEU A 273 -12.07 -0.88 -12.35
N VAL A 274 -10.88 -0.33 -12.60
CA VAL A 274 -9.97 -0.86 -13.63
C VAL A 274 -9.64 -2.31 -13.33
N ILE A 275 -9.25 -2.62 -12.10
CA ILE A 275 -8.89 -3.99 -11.69
C ILE A 275 -10.12 -4.92 -11.80
N ALA A 276 -11.27 -4.53 -11.27
CA ALA A 276 -12.48 -5.36 -11.26
C ALA A 276 -13.03 -5.63 -12.67
N SER A 277 -12.93 -4.65 -13.59
CA SER A 277 -13.42 -4.80 -14.96
C SER A 277 -12.43 -5.50 -15.89
N SER A 278 -11.18 -5.64 -15.52
CA SER A 278 -10.12 -6.21 -16.36
C SER A 278 -10.11 -7.73 -16.42
N GLY A 279 -10.70 -8.41 -15.42
CA GLY A 279 -10.67 -9.87 -15.29
C GLY A 279 -9.28 -10.44 -15.03
N VAL A 280 -8.37 -9.66 -14.40
CA VAL A 280 -6.99 -10.11 -14.07
C VAL A 280 -6.84 -10.57 -12.62
N ILE A 281 -7.85 -10.36 -11.76
CA ILE A 281 -7.80 -10.87 -10.38
C ILE A 281 -7.74 -12.40 -10.44
N GLY A 282 -6.81 -13.00 -9.70
CA GLY A 282 -6.60 -14.43 -9.66
C GLY A 282 -5.76 -15.01 -10.81
N LYS A 283 -5.28 -14.18 -11.77
CA LYS A 283 -4.28 -14.63 -12.75
C LYS A 283 -2.89 -14.61 -12.15
N THR A 284 -2.02 -15.49 -12.66
CA THR A 284 -0.64 -15.66 -12.18
C THR A 284 0.38 -14.88 -12.99
N SER A 285 1.49 -14.54 -12.34
CA SER A 285 2.59 -13.77 -12.93
C SER A 285 3.75 -14.64 -13.42
N THR A 286 4.10 -15.66 -12.64
CA THR A 286 5.32 -16.46 -12.83
C THR A 286 4.99 -17.92 -12.62
N THR A 287 5.56 -18.76 -13.47
CA THR A 287 5.56 -20.19 -13.27
C THR A 287 6.99 -20.60 -12.99
N THR A 288 7.23 -21.21 -11.84
CA THR A 288 8.52 -21.81 -11.48
C THR A 288 8.35 -23.31 -11.49
N GLU A 289 9.23 -24.01 -12.21
CA GLU A 289 9.27 -25.45 -12.24
C GLU A 289 10.30 -25.96 -11.21
N GLY A 290 9.94 -26.98 -10.46
CA GLY A 290 10.80 -27.64 -9.50
C GLY A 290 10.55 -29.15 -9.45
N SER A 291 11.34 -29.85 -8.66
CA SER A 291 11.14 -31.28 -8.39
C SER A 291 10.82 -31.50 -6.92
N TYR A 292 10.03 -32.53 -6.63
CA TYR A 292 9.76 -32.96 -5.26
C TYR A 292 10.08 -34.45 -5.10
N VAL A 293 10.48 -34.81 -3.89
CA VAL A 293 10.75 -36.21 -3.50
C VAL A 293 10.18 -36.42 -2.10
N ILE A 294 9.50 -37.54 -1.89
CA ILE A 294 9.09 -37.97 -0.56
C ILE A 294 10.28 -38.65 0.08
N THR A 295 10.76 -38.12 1.21
CA THR A 295 12.00 -38.55 1.84
C THR A 295 11.82 -39.64 2.91
N SER A 296 10.58 -39.79 3.45
CA SER A 296 10.28 -40.84 4.44
C SER A 296 8.80 -41.20 4.44
N GLU A 297 8.51 -42.50 4.36
CA GLU A 297 7.14 -43.01 4.54
C GLU A 297 6.67 -43.03 6.01
N ALA A 298 7.59 -42.93 6.95
CA ALA A 298 7.29 -43.05 8.38
C ALA A 298 6.94 -41.71 9.05
N GLU A 299 7.43 -40.60 8.49
CA GLU A 299 7.25 -39.26 9.05
C GLU A 299 6.75 -38.24 8.03
N ASP A 300 6.23 -38.68 6.89
CA ASP A 300 5.70 -37.81 5.83
C ASP A 300 6.57 -36.57 5.58
N THR A 301 7.82 -36.79 5.18
CA THR A 301 8.76 -35.71 4.84
C THR A 301 8.81 -35.52 3.34
N LEU A 302 8.78 -34.25 2.90
CA LEU A 302 8.77 -33.79 1.52
C LEU A 302 9.99 -32.90 1.26
N ALA A 303 10.77 -33.22 0.24
CA ALA A 303 11.83 -32.34 -0.24
C ALA A 303 11.36 -31.62 -1.50
N LEU A 304 11.28 -30.29 -1.46
CA LEU A 304 11.01 -29.45 -2.61
C LEU A 304 12.32 -28.83 -3.12
N THR A 305 12.60 -29.00 -4.40
CA THR A 305 13.77 -28.44 -5.07
C THR A 305 13.35 -27.49 -6.18
N HIS A 306 13.85 -26.27 -6.16
CA HIS A 306 13.63 -25.26 -7.21
C HIS A 306 14.90 -24.46 -7.50
N GLU A 307 14.94 -23.79 -8.63
CA GLU A 307 16.05 -22.92 -8.99
C GLU A 307 15.85 -21.51 -8.41
N GLU A 308 16.73 -21.10 -7.50
CA GLU A 308 16.79 -19.74 -6.97
C GLU A 308 18.08 -19.06 -7.37
N LYS A 309 17.99 -17.98 -8.16
CA LYS A 309 19.17 -17.17 -8.62
C LYS A 309 20.26 -18.00 -9.31
N GLY A 310 19.86 -19.00 -10.11
CA GLY A 310 20.78 -19.89 -10.84
C GLY A 310 21.41 -20.98 -9.97
N LYS A 311 20.84 -21.27 -8.81
CA LYS A 311 21.26 -22.37 -7.93
C LYS A 311 20.05 -23.22 -7.57
N MET A 312 20.22 -24.53 -7.61
CA MET A 312 19.22 -25.47 -7.10
C MET A 312 19.21 -25.41 -5.56
N VAL A 313 18.07 -25.10 -5.00
CA VAL A 313 17.82 -25.04 -3.56
C VAL A 313 16.82 -26.13 -3.21
N THR A 314 17.18 -27.00 -2.28
CA THR A 314 16.28 -28.04 -1.76
C THR A 314 15.92 -27.69 -0.32
N THR A 315 14.63 -27.66 -0.03
CA THR A 315 14.11 -27.47 1.33
C THR A 315 13.32 -28.72 1.73
N GLU A 316 13.65 -29.28 2.89
CA GLU A 316 12.93 -30.40 3.48
C GLU A 316 11.80 -29.88 4.37
N TYR A 317 10.61 -30.44 4.20
CA TYR A 317 9.41 -30.10 4.97
C TYR A 317 8.87 -31.35 5.66
N THR A 318 8.38 -31.18 6.87
CA THR A 318 7.50 -32.15 7.52
C THR A 318 6.08 -31.92 7.03
N VAL A 319 5.43 -32.97 6.54
CA VAL A 319 4.06 -32.90 6.01
C VAL A 319 3.07 -33.36 7.06
N THR A 320 2.07 -32.55 7.35
CA THR A 320 0.94 -32.92 8.20
C THR A 320 -0.36 -32.75 7.42
N TYR A 321 -1.18 -33.81 7.38
CA TYR A 321 -2.49 -33.77 6.73
C TYR A 321 -3.60 -33.85 7.78
N GLN A 322 -4.44 -32.82 7.82
CA GLN A 322 -5.60 -32.77 8.72
C GLN A 322 -6.77 -32.06 8.07
N ASP A 323 -7.94 -32.67 8.11
CA ASP A 323 -9.21 -32.12 7.62
C ASP A 323 -9.14 -31.59 6.17
N GLY A 324 -8.46 -32.30 5.27
CA GLY A 324 -8.29 -31.91 3.86
C GLY A 324 -7.23 -30.83 3.63
N THR A 325 -6.48 -30.45 4.65
CA THR A 325 -5.42 -29.44 4.57
C THR A 325 -4.06 -30.08 4.78
N LEU A 326 -3.11 -29.75 3.90
CA LEU A 326 -1.70 -30.11 4.04
C LEU A 326 -0.94 -28.95 4.66
N THR A 327 -0.14 -29.22 5.69
CA THR A 327 0.78 -28.24 6.25
C THR A 327 2.21 -28.72 6.01
N LEU A 328 3.01 -27.93 5.33
CA LEU A 328 4.44 -28.17 5.08
C LEU A 328 5.23 -27.30 6.04
N SER A 329 5.80 -27.89 7.09
CA SER A 329 6.56 -27.18 8.11
C SER A 329 8.05 -27.51 8.02
N GLY A 330 8.93 -26.53 8.26
CA GLY A 330 10.39 -26.72 8.22
C GLY A 330 11.13 -25.74 7.30
N GLY A 331 10.40 -24.96 6.49
CA GLY A 331 10.95 -23.84 5.73
C GLY A 331 11.06 -22.54 6.54
N ALA A 332 11.27 -21.42 5.87
CA ALA A 332 11.27 -20.10 6.49
C ALA A 332 9.89 -19.73 7.08
N GLU A 333 8.81 -20.21 6.46
CA GLU A 333 7.42 -20.11 6.90
C GLU A 333 6.72 -21.43 6.59
N ASP A 334 5.69 -21.78 7.39
CA ASP A 334 4.87 -22.95 7.11
C ASP A 334 3.97 -22.70 5.91
N ILE A 335 3.93 -23.63 4.97
CA ILE A 335 3.08 -23.57 3.79
C ILE A 335 1.81 -24.40 4.06
N VAL A 336 0.68 -23.75 4.16
CA VAL A 336 -0.62 -24.40 4.36
C VAL A 336 -1.31 -24.53 3.00
N LEU A 337 -1.43 -25.76 2.52
CA LEU A 337 -2.01 -26.10 1.23
C LEU A 337 -3.43 -26.64 1.41
N THR A 338 -4.37 -26.08 0.66
CA THR A 338 -5.74 -26.62 0.55
C THR A 338 -6.00 -27.06 -0.87
N PRO A 339 -6.79 -28.12 -1.09
CA PRO A 339 -7.19 -28.54 -2.42
C PRO A 339 -7.81 -27.38 -3.21
N TYR A 340 -7.48 -27.29 -4.47
CA TYR A 340 -8.13 -26.33 -5.35
C TYR A 340 -9.59 -26.72 -5.53
N ALA A 341 -10.51 -25.91 -4.99
CA ALA A 341 -11.93 -26.25 -4.87
C ALA A 341 -12.66 -26.33 -6.21
N ASP A 342 -12.13 -25.70 -7.27
CA ASP A 342 -12.71 -25.64 -8.61
C ASP A 342 -12.01 -26.57 -9.60
N ALA A 343 -11.22 -27.53 -9.14
CA ALA A 343 -10.60 -28.55 -9.99
C ALA A 343 -11.62 -29.40 -10.77
N SER A 344 -12.90 -29.39 -10.33
CA SER A 344 -14.04 -29.97 -11.05
C SER A 344 -14.59 -29.08 -12.17
N ASP A 345 -14.23 -27.78 -12.22
CA ASP A 345 -14.56 -26.85 -13.29
C ASP A 345 -13.41 -26.81 -14.32
N SER A 346 -13.53 -27.69 -15.31
CA SER A 346 -12.51 -27.88 -16.35
C SER A 346 -12.14 -26.61 -17.10
N GLU A 347 -13.02 -25.60 -17.15
CA GLU A 347 -12.79 -24.34 -17.86
C GLU A 347 -12.03 -23.32 -17.00
N ALA A 348 -12.26 -23.30 -15.70
CA ALA A 348 -11.49 -22.49 -14.74
C ALA A 348 -10.07 -23.05 -14.57
N PHE A 349 -9.97 -24.35 -14.46
CA PHE A 349 -8.72 -25.10 -14.36
C PHE A 349 -7.89 -24.99 -15.66
N ALA A 350 -8.52 -25.06 -16.87
CA ALA A 350 -7.88 -24.83 -18.18
C ALA A 350 -7.26 -23.43 -18.36
N LYS A 351 -7.37 -22.52 -17.40
CA LYS A 351 -6.71 -21.20 -17.43
C LYS A 351 -5.39 -21.15 -16.66
N LEU A 352 -5.05 -22.18 -15.89
CA LEU A 352 -3.71 -22.38 -15.34
C LEU A 352 -2.79 -22.84 -16.49
N GLN A 353 -1.60 -22.25 -16.64
CA GLN A 353 -0.77 -22.39 -17.87
C GLN A 353 -0.17 -23.79 -18.09
N HIS A 354 -0.13 -24.67 -17.08
CA HIS A 354 0.48 -26.00 -17.15
C HIS A 354 -0.52 -27.05 -16.69
N GLN A 355 -1.30 -27.62 -17.60
CA GLN A 355 -2.36 -28.54 -17.23
C GLN A 355 -2.36 -29.87 -17.96
N PRO A 356 -2.50 -30.96 -17.20
CA PRO A 356 -3.21 -32.17 -17.62
C PRO A 356 -4.72 -32.04 -17.31
N ASP A 357 -5.54 -32.57 -18.22
CA ASP A 357 -7.01 -32.40 -18.25
C ASP A 357 -7.83 -32.92 -17.06
N SER A 358 -7.20 -33.40 -15.96
CA SER A 358 -7.92 -33.94 -14.78
C SER A 358 -6.99 -34.24 -13.60
N LEU A 359 -6.44 -33.23 -12.90
CA LEU A 359 -5.69 -33.46 -11.67
C LEU A 359 -6.56 -33.09 -10.45
N GLU A 360 -7.21 -34.08 -9.84
CA GLU A 360 -7.76 -33.94 -8.50
C GLU A 360 -6.60 -33.83 -7.49
N ALA A 361 -6.72 -32.92 -6.52
CA ALA A 361 -5.78 -32.81 -5.44
C ALA A 361 -5.91 -34.00 -4.49
N VAL A 362 -4.92 -34.87 -4.44
CA VAL A 362 -4.92 -36.10 -3.64
C VAL A 362 -3.70 -36.14 -2.74
N TYR A 363 -3.89 -36.56 -1.51
CA TYR A 363 -2.83 -36.95 -0.60
C TYR A 363 -3.12 -38.38 -0.10
N GLU A 364 -2.40 -39.35 -0.63
CA GLU A 364 -2.49 -40.76 -0.24
C GLU A 364 -1.11 -41.39 -0.13
N ASN A 365 -0.89 -42.16 0.94
CA ASN A 365 0.35 -42.91 1.16
C ASN A 365 1.63 -42.05 1.09
N GLY A 366 1.57 -40.81 1.57
CA GLY A 366 2.68 -39.90 1.52
C GLY A 366 2.89 -39.20 0.17
N ALA A 367 2.12 -39.50 -0.86
CA ALA A 367 2.21 -38.86 -2.17
C ALA A 367 1.28 -37.65 -2.27
N ILE A 368 1.80 -36.56 -2.81
CA ILE A 368 1.03 -35.34 -3.11
C ILE A 368 0.87 -35.26 -4.62
N THR A 369 -0.36 -35.15 -5.10
CA THR A 369 -0.64 -34.92 -6.51
C THR A 369 -1.77 -33.89 -6.68
N GLY A 370 -1.87 -33.30 -7.87
CA GLY A 370 -2.93 -32.38 -8.23
C GLY A 370 -2.65 -30.92 -7.85
N ALA A 371 -3.72 -30.10 -7.91
CA ALA A 371 -3.63 -28.68 -7.68
C ALA A 371 -4.00 -28.29 -6.23
N TRP A 372 -3.10 -27.60 -5.58
CA TRP A 372 -3.21 -27.12 -4.21
C TRP A 372 -3.01 -25.61 -4.17
N THR A 373 -3.57 -24.95 -3.19
CA THR A 373 -3.43 -23.50 -3.04
C THR A 373 -2.96 -23.13 -1.64
N SER A 374 -2.12 -22.08 -1.57
CA SER A 374 -1.69 -21.47 -0.32
C SER A 374 -1.80 -19.95 -0.48
N GLY A 375 -2.73 -19.34 0.26
CA GLY A 375 -3.04 -17.93 0.06
C GLY A 375 -3.54 -17.63 -1.37
N CYS A 376 -2.79 -16.83 -2.11
CA CYS A 376 -3.09 -16.48 -3.51
C CYS A 376 -2.23 -17.24 -4.54
N ASN A 377 -1.44 -18.20 -4.09
CA ASN A 377 -0.50 -18.94 -4.91
C ASN A 377 -1.01 -20.36 -5.17
N ALA A 378 -0.65 -20.92 -6.32
CA ALA A 378 -0.96 -22.29 -6.69
C ALA A 378 0.29 -23.16 -6.70
N TYR A 379 0.11 -24.42 -6.26
CA TYR A 379 1.10 -25.48 -6.30
C TYR A 379 0.45 -26.65 -7.05
N ILE A 380 1.06 -27.07 -8.13
CA ILE A 380 0.59 -28.16 -8.96
C ILE A 380 1.63 -29.26 -8.87
N PHE A 381 1.30 -30.39 -8.24
CA PHE A 381 2.16 -31.54 -8.09
C PHE A 381 1.77 -32.62 -9.10
N ASP A 382 2.76 -33.08 -9.83
CA ASP A 382 2.66 -34.07 -10.89
C ASP A 382 3.07 -35.45 -10.35
N GLU A 383 2.55 -36.53 -10.92
CA GLU A 383 2.90 -37.92 -10.54
C GLU A 383 4.38 -38.24 -10.83
N ASP A 384 5.02 -37.51 -11.75
CA ASP A 384 6.42 -37.69 -12.13
C ASP A 384 7.44 -37.06 -11.16
N GLY A 385 6.98 -36.47 -10.02
CA GLY A 385 7.85 -35.79 -9.05
C GLY A 385 8.24 -34.38 -9.45
N THR A 386 7.49 -33.76 -10.36
CA THR A 386 7.62 -32.36 -10.73
C THR A 386 6.53 -31.54 -10.05
N TYR A 387 6.84 -30.32 -9.65
CA TYR A 387 5.82 -29.38 -9.21
C TYR A 387 6.01 -28.02 -9.90
N TYR A 388 4.89 -27.32 -10.04
CA TYR A 388 4.84 -25.97 -10.58
C TYR A 388 4.31 -25.02 -9.50
N TYR A 389 4.99 -23.91 -9.32
CA TYR A 389 4.59 -22.84 -8.43
C TYR A 389 4.19 -21.62 -9.24
N GLU A 390 2.97 -21.17 -9.05
CA GLU A 390 2.44 -19.99 -9.72
C GLU A 390 2.07 -18.92 -8.71
N GLU A 391 2.66 -17.73 -8.87
CA GLU A 391 2.42 -16.60 -8.01
C GLU A 391 1.33 -15.69 -8.60
N ALA A 392 0.30 -15.38 -7.81
CA ALA A 392 -0.77 -14.51 -8.26
C ALA A 392 -0.29 -13.07 -8.42
N TYR A 393 -0.82 -12.37 -9.44
CA TYR A 393 -0.59 -10.94 -9.58
C TYR A 393 -1.11 -10.19 -8.36
N THR A 394 -0.27 -9.39 -7.72
CA THR A 394 -0.61 -8.52 -6.61
C THR A 394 0.07 -7.16 -6.76
N GLY A 395 -0.30 -6.19 -5.93
CA GLY A 395 0.38 -4.91 -5.87
C GLY A 395 0.48 -4.18 -7.23
N SER A 396 1.71 -3.79 -7.61
CA SER A 396 1.97 -3.09 -8.87
C SER A 396 1.69 -3.95 -10.08
N ALA A 397 2.08 -5.23 -10.03
CA ALA A 397 1.89 -6.19 -11.12
C ALA A 397 0.42 -6.33 -11.52
N LEU A 398 -0.47 -6.49 -10.55
CA LEU A 398 -1.91 -6.57 -10.81
C LEU A 398 -2.44 -5.33 -11.52
N THR A 399 -2.09 -4.14 -11.05
CA THR A 399 -2.55 -2.89 -11.68
C THR A 399 -1.96 -2.72 -13.07
N ILE A 400 -0.68 -3.02 -13.26
CA ILE A 400 -0.02 -3.00 -14.58
C ILE A 400 -0.79 -3.90 -15.55
N LYS A 401 -1.03 -5.15 -15.17
CA LYS A 401 -1.76 -6.11 -16.01
C LYS A 401 -3.19 -5.67 -16.30
N ALA A 402 -3.87 -5.06 -15.34
CA ALA A 402 -5.21 -4.51 -15.55
C ALA A 402 -5.24 -3.40 -16.62
N PHE A 403 -4.25 -2.51 -16.63
CA PHE A 403 -4.13 -1.48 -17.66
C PHE A 403 -3.69 -2.05 -19.02
N GLU A 404 -2.88 -3.10 -19.03
CA GLU A 404 -2.45 -3.78 -20.25
C GLU A 404 -3.62 -4.41 -21.03
N THR A 405 -4.72 -4.77 -20.39
CA THR A 405 -5.89 -5.37 -21.05
C THR A 405 -6.46 -4.51 -22.19
N VAL A 406 -6.36 -3.20 -22.07
CA VAL A 406 -6.87 -2.23 -23.07
C VAL A 406 -5.73 -1.49 -23.77
N LEU A 407 -4.71 -1.08 -23.04
CA LEU A 407 -3.64 -0.21 -23.55
C LEU A 407 -2.38 -0.98 -23.95
N GLY A 408 -2.32 -2.30 -23.74
CA GLY A 408 -1.14 -3.11 -24.00
C GLY A 408 0.09 -2.56 -23.27
N LYS A 409 1.26 -2.63 -23.87
CA LYS A 409 2.54 -2.14 -23.28
C LYS A 409 2.49 -0.66 -22.83
N ALA A 410 1.69 0.18 -23.51
CA ALA A 410 1.53 1.57 -23.10
C ALA A 410 0.84 1.68 -21.73
N GLY A 411 -0.05 0.75 -21.39
CA GLY A 411 -0.66 0.65 -20.07
C GLY A 411 0.36 0.39 -18.98
N ALA A 412 1.29 -0.55 -19.19
CA ALA A 412 2.38 -0.81 -18.26
C ALA A 412 3.24 0.43 -18.00
N TRP A 413 3.67 1.11 -19.07
CA TRP A 413 4.47 2.33 -18.94
C TRP A 413 3.73 3.43 -18.17
N LEU A 414 2.46 3.61 -18.49
CA LEU A 414 1.61 4.63 -17.88
C LEU A 414 1.44 4.39 -16.38
N VAL A 415 1.15 3.16 -15.97
CA VAL A 415 1.01 2.80 -14.55
C VAL A 415 2.34 2.95 -13.81
N THR A 416 3.44 2.47 -14.40
CA THR A 416 4.77 2.56 -13.79
C THR A 416 5.21 4.01 -13.61
N ILE A 417 5.00 4.88 -14.60
CA ILE A 417 5.25 6.33 -14.49
C ILE A 417 4.30 6.94 -13.44
N GLY A 418 3.04 6.53 -13.44
CA GLY A 418 2.07 6.93 -12.42
C GLY A 418 2.55 6.59 -11.01
N ILE A 419 2.91 5.33 -10.76
CA ILE A 419 3.46 4.90 -9.46
C ILE A 419 4.69 5.73 -9.09
N ALA A 420 5.61 5.96 -10.03
CA ALA A 420 6.81 6.75 -9.77
C ALA A 420 6.46 8.19 -9.34
N LEU A 421 5.52 8.85 -10.02
CA LEU A 421 5.10 10.22 -9.68
C LEU A 421 4.38 10.28 -8.32
N PHE A 422 3.42 9.36 -8.10
CA PHE A 422 2.65 9.30 -6.86
C PHE A 422 3.57 8.99 -5.67
N ALA A 423 4.32 7.91 -5.75
CA ALA A 423 5.20 7.48 -4.66
C ALA A 423 6.32 8.48 -4.37
N PHE A 424 6.95 9.05 -5.40
CA PHE A 424 8.01 10.03 -5.20
C PHE A 424 7.48 11.32 -4.56
N SER A 425 6.28 11.79 -4.96
CA SER A 425 5.65 12.95 -4.30
C SER A 425 5.35 12.67 -2.82
N THR A 426 4.97 11.43 -2.49
CA THR A 426 4.73 11.00 -1.10
C THR A 426 6.01 10.98 -0.27
N ILE A 427 7.14 10.51 -0.83
CA ILE A 427 8.45 10.60 -0.17
C ILE A 427 8.75 12.04 0.22
N LEU A 428 8.56 12.98 -0.70
CA LEU A 428 8.82 14.40 -0.43
C LEU A 428 7.88 14.98 0.64
N GLY A 429 6.59 14.63 0.60
CA GLY A 429 5.60 15.12 1.57
C GLY A 429 5.84 14.58 2.98
N TRP A 430 6.14 13.30 3.09
CA TRP A 430 6.39 12.65 4.38
C TRP A 430 7.72 13.03 5.02
N GLU A 431 8.70 13.40 4.23
CA GLU A 431 9.94 13.99 4.77
C GLU A 431 9.62 15.17 5.67
N TYR A 432 8.77 16.09 5.19
CA TYR A 432 8.37 17.26 5.98
C TYR A 432 7.58 16.88 7.24
N HIS A 433 6.71 15.88 7.16
CA HIS A 433 5.96 15.41 8.33
C HIS A 433 6.91 14.89 9.42
N GLY A 434 7.84 14.02 9.04
CA GLY A 434 8.81 13.46 9.96
C GLY A 434 9.81 14.50 10.47
N GLU A 435 10.28 15.44 9.64
CA GLU A 435 11.16 16.54 10.08
C GLU A 435 10.50 17.40 11.16
N LYS A 436 9.24 17.77 10.98
CA LYS A 436 8.51 18.58 11.99
C LYS A 436 8.22 17.81 13.28
N ALA A 437 7.96 16.51 13.18
CA ALA A 437 7.85 15.65 14.34
C ALA A 437 9.20 15.50 15.07
N PHE A 438 10.28 15.31 14.33
CA PHE A 438 11.64 15.25 14.85
C PHE A 438 12.06 16.57 15.54
N GLU A 439 11.76 17.72 14.91
CA GLU A 439 11.98 19.05 15.49
C GLU A 439 11.24 19.22 16.84
N TYR A 440 10.00 18.69 16.93
CA TYR A 440 9.24 18.70 18.18
C TYR A 440 9.89 17.87 19.28
N LEU A 441 10.39 16.67 18.98
CA LEU A 441 11.04 15.78 19.95
C LEU A 441 12.31 16.40 20.55
N PHE A 442 13.14 17.00 19.70
CA PHE A 442 14.43 17.59 20.11
C PHE A 442 14.33 19.05 20.51
N HIS A 443 13.17 19.68 20.36
CA HIS A 443 12.96 21.11 20.59
C HIS A 443 13.96 22.01 19.85
N SER A 444 14.51 21.54 18.73
CA SER A 444 15.56 22.20 17.98
C SER A 444 15.54 21.84 16.49
N HIS A 445 15.62 22.86 15.66
CA HIS A 445 15.77 22.72 14.21
C HIS A 445 17.21 22.40 13.76
N LYS A 446 18.17 22.43 14.68
CA LYS A 446 19.61 22.26 14.34
C LYS A 446 19.93 20.89 13.74
N TYR A 447 19.13 19.89 14.08
CA TYR A 447 19.33 18.50 13.66
C TYR A 447 18.53 18.14 12.40
N ASN A 448 17.73 19.05 11.82
CA ASN A 448 16.89 18.76 10.66
C ASN A 448 17.71 18.26 9.45
N MET A 449 18.92 18.80 9.25
CA MET A 449 19.78 18.33 8.15
C MET A 449 20.21 16.87 8.33
N ILE A 450 20.47 16.44 9.56
CA ILE A 450 20.80 15.04 9.87
C ILE A 450 19.61 14.15 9.54
N TYR A 451 18.40 14.56 9.94
CA TYR A 451 17.16 13.85 9.60
C TYR A 451 16.98 13.73 8.09
N ARG A 452 17.15 14.80 7.32
CA ARG A 452 17.03 14.84 5.86
C ARG A 452 17.98 13.85 5.18
N ILE A 453 19.22 13.79 5.62
CA ILE A 453 20.23 12.87 5.08
C ILE A 453 19.84 11.42 5.39
N ILE A 454 19.51 11.11 6.65
CA ILE A 454 19.09 9.75 7.05
C ILE A 454 17.83 9.34 6.28
N PHE A 455 16.83 10.22 6.20
CA PHE A 455 15.60 9.95 5.48
C PHE A 455 15.87 9.62 4.00
N SER A 456 16.74 10.39 3.34
CA SER A 456 17.12 10.16 1.94
C SER A 456 17.88 8.84 1.76
N LEU A 457 18.74 8.44 2.70
CA LEU A 457 19.44 7.15 2.65
C LEU A 457 18.48 5.95 2.84
N VAL A 458 17.45 6.12 3.65
CA VAL A 458 16.43 5.06 3.83
C VAL A 458 15.61 4.84 2.55
N VAL A 459 15.52 5.80 1.63
CA VAL A 459 14.93 5.58 0.29
C VAL A 459 15.65 4.44 -0.44
N TYR A 460 16.98 4.39 -0.38
CA TYR A 460 17.73 3.28 -0.97
C TYR A 460 17.42 1.94 -0.30
N ILE A 461 17.36 1.93 1.03
CA ILE A 461 17.00 0.72 1.78
C ILE A 461 15.60 0.24 1.37
N GLY A 462 14.63 1.14 1.30
CA GLY A 462 13.26 0.82 0.87
C GLY A 462 13.20 0.23 -0.54
N ALA A 463 13.94 0.80 -1.49
CA ALA A 463 13.98 0.31 -2.88
C ALA A 463 14.56 -1.11 -3.01
N THR A 464 15.42 -1.53 -2.07
CA THR A 464 16.12 -2.83 -2.09
C THR A 464 15.59 -3.85 -1.09
N THR A 465 14.59 -3.48 -0.29
CA THR A 465 13.94 -4.33 0.72
C THR A 465 12.80 -5.14 0.10
N SER A 466 12.40 -6.24 0.73
CA SER A 466 11.21 -7.01 0.33
C SER A 466 9.92 -6.21 0.54
N LEU A 467 8.92 -6.51 -0.29
CA LEU A 467 7.60 -5.85 -0.24
C LEU A 467 6.95 -6.02 1.14
N ASP A 468 6.93 -7.25 1.66
CA ASP A 468 6.26 -7.58 2.92
C ASP A 468 6.87 -6.86 4.11
N LEU A 469 8.22 -6.78 4.19
CA LEU A 469 8.87 -6.04 5.25
C LEU A 469 8.53 -4.56 5.22
N ALA A 470 8.54 -3.93 4.03
CA ALA A 470 8.21 -2.53 3.87
C ALA A 470 6.75 -2.22 4.26
N TRP A 471 5.80 -3.08 3.86
CA TRP A 471 4.37 -2.90 4.16
C TRP A 471 4.05 -3.19 5.63
N ASN A 472 4.53 -4.30 6.19
CA ASN A 472 4.28 -4.66 7.59
C ASN A 472 4.83 -3.62 8.56
N PHE A 473 6.06 -3.13 8.30
CA PHE A 473 6.63 -2.04 9.08
C PHE A 473 5.77 -0.77 9.02
N SER A 474 5.30 -0.41 7.83
CA SER A 474 4.46 0.77 7.61
C SER A 474 3.12 0.66 8.31
N ASP A 475 2.45 -0.49 8.22
CA ASP A 475 1.14 -0.71 8.84
C ASP A 475 1.21 -0.61 10.38
N ILE A 476 2.24 -1.20 10.98
CA ILE A 476 2.47 -1.10 12.44
C ILE A 476 2.73 0.35 12.84
N ALA A 477 3.63 1.04 12.14
CA ALA A 477 3.99 2.41 12.46
C ALA A 477 2.78 3.37 12.31
N ASN A 478 1.95 3.17 11.29
CA ASN A 478 0.73 3.94 11.05
C ASN A 478 -0.29 3.76 12.17
N ALA A 479 -0.54 2.51 12.59
CA ALA A 479 -1.45 2.22 13.69
C ALA A 479 -0.99 2.89 14.99
N LEU A 480 0.29 2.80 15.30
CA LEU A 480 0.87 3.43 16.49
C LEU A 480 0.80 4.96 16.44
N MET A 481 0.92 5.59 15.27
CA MET A 481 0.78 7.03 15.10
C MET A 481 -0.70 7.48 15.20
N ALA A 482 -1.63 6.70 14.67
CA ALA A 482 -3.05 7.03 14.67
C ALA A 482 -3.66 7.01 16.07
N ILE A 483 -3.28 6.07 16.94
CA ILE A 483 -3.84 5.92 18.29
C ILE A 483 -3.80 7.23 19.10
N PRO A 484 -2.65 7.89 19.33
CA PRO A 484 -2.61 9.13 20.09
C PRO A 484 -3.38 10.27 19.41
N ASN A 485 -3.43 10.30 18.07
CA ASN A 485 -4.18 11.32 17.35
C ASN A 485 -5.69 11.15 17.55
N LEU A 486 -6.22 9.94 17.41
CA LEU A 486 -7.64 9.65 17.64
C LEU A 486 -8.07 9.93 19.07
N ILE A 487 -7.24 9.61 20.07
CA ILE A 487 -7.49 9.97 21.48
C ILE A 487 -7.60 11.48 21.65
N CYS A 488 -6.83 12.27 20.90
CA CYS A 488 -6.89 13.73 20.98
C CYS A 488 -8.13 14.32 20.30
N LEU A 489 -8.66 13.66 19.27
CA LEU A 489 -9.84 14.11 18.54
C LEU A 489 -11.16 13.85 19.27
N LEU A 490 -11.19 12.84 20.15
CA LEU A 490 -12.29 12.53 21.03
C LEU A 490 -12.37 13.51 22.21
#